data_8e41da0aac23aa287f1f11c045acc2dc
#
_entry.id   8e41da0aac23aa287f1f11c045acc2dc
#
_cell.length_a   1.000
_cell.length_b   1.000
_cell.length_c   1.000
_cell.angle_alpha   90.00
_cell.angle_beta   90.00
_cell.angle_gamma   90.00
#
_symmetry.space_group_name_H-M   'P 1'
#
loop_
_entity.id
_entity.type
_entity.pdbx_description
1 polymer ?
#
loop_
_entity_poly.entity_id
_entity_poly.type
_entity_poly.pdbx_seq_one_letter_code
_entity_poly.pdbx_strand_id
1 'polypeptide(L)'
;MRLYRACAGSADGVALDSFRSHYELKRPPRGPENRATVIHMALSMFEEPEPCWNLIERTRGKIGDHVAELHLTPGHGICVAKTAGPLHWSVWGRPEILHDAVALLMPE
;
A
#
# COMPACT_ATOMS: atom_id res chain seq x y z
N MET A 1 6.27 4.22 12.91
CA MET A 1 4.88 3.83 12.59
C MET A 1 4.89 2.50 11.84
N ARG A 2 4.05 1.59 12.25
CA ARG A 2 3.95 0.27 11.62
C ARG A 2 2.63 0.17 10.85
N LEU A 3 2.72 -0.09 9.56
CA LEU A 3 1.54 -0.25 8.70
C LEU A 3 1.69 -1.52 7.86
N TYR A 4 0.57 -1.99 7.33
CA TYR A 4 0.49 -3.22 6.55
C TYR A 4 -0.11 -2.94 5.18
N ARG A 5 0.45 -3.61 4.16
CA ARG A 5 -0.02 -3.47 2.80
C ARG A 5 -0.12 -4.82 2.10
N ALA A 6 -1.23 -5.04 1.40
CA ALA A 6 -1.37 -6.16 0.49
C ALA A 6 -0.46 -5.92 -0.73
N CYS A 7 0.34 -6.90 -1.10
CA CYS A 7 1.33 -6.76 -2.14
C CYS A 7 1.63 -8.09 -2.85
N ALA A 8 2.31 -8.00 -3.98
CA ALA A 8 2.75 -9.16 -4.72
C ALA A 8 4.16 -9.56 -4.25
N GLY A 9 4.34 -10.83 -3.94
CA GLY A 9 5.66 -11.39 -3.69
C GLY A 9 6.41 -11.64 -4.98
N SER A 10 7.73 -11.70 -4.88
CA SER A 10 8.61 -12.10 -5.97
C SER A 10 9.70 -13.01 -5.41
N ALA A 11 10.54 -13.56 -6.30
CA ALA A 11 11.66 -14.42 -5.88
C ALA A 11 12.62 -13.69 -4.92
N ASP A 12 12.73 -12.38 -5.07
CA ASP A 12 13.64 -11.54 -4.27
C ASP A 12 12.91 -10.74 -3.17
N GLY A 13 11.67 -11.10 -2.85
CA GLY A 13 10.86 -10.41 -1.85
C GLY A 13 9.63 -9.75 -2.45
N VAL A 14 9.39 -8.48 -2.12
CA VAL A 14 8.24 -7.73 -2.60
C VAL A 14 8.56 -7.07 -3.94
N ALA A 15 7.64 -7.16 -4.90
CA ALA A 15 7.79 -6.46 -6.17
C ALA A 15 7.70 -4.95 -5.96
N LEU A 16 8.61 -4.19 -6.57
CA LEU A 16 8.64 -2.72 -6.45
C LEU A 16 7.32 -2.08 -6.90
N ASP A 17 6.68 -2.61 -7.94
CA ASP A 17 5.40 -2.12 -8.43
C ASP A 17 4.29 -2.16 -7.38
N SER A 18 4.42 -2.99 -6.34
CA SER A 18 3.49 -3.01 -5.22
C SER A 18 3.48 -1.69 -4.43
N PHE A 19 4.52 -0.86 -4.59
CA PHE A 19 4.66 0.44 -3.92
C PHE A 19 4.48 1.61 -4.87
N ARG A 20 4.01 1.36 -6.09
CA ARG A 20 3.61 2.41 -7.03
C ARG A 20 2.11 2.64 -6.91
N SER A 21 1.72 3.90 -6.79
CA SER A 21 0.30 4.28 -6.76
C SER A 21 -0.37 4.05 -8.11
N HIS A 22 -1.68 4.07 -8.13
CA HIS A 22 -2.42 4.02 -9.40
C HIS A 22 -1.99 5.13 -10.35
N TYR A 23 -1.69 6.31 -9.82
CA TYR A 23 -1.17 7.41 -10.62
C TYR A 23 0.16 7.05 -11.28
N GLU A 24 1.10 6.49 -10.52
CA GLU A 24 2.42 6.10 -11.02
C GLU A 24 2.34 4.96 -12.03
N LEU A 25 1.37 4.07 -11.88
CA LEU A 25 1.10 2.98 -12.83
C LEU A 25 0.22 3.44 -14.00
N LYS A 26 -0.10 4.73 -14.06
CA LYS A 26 -0.93 5.33 -15.12
C LYS A 26 -2.33 4.72 -15.21
N ARG A 27 -2.88 4.32 -14.07
CA ARG A 27 -4.24 3.83 -13.95
C ARG A 27 -5.18 4.99 -13.66
N PRO A 28 -6.42 4.98 -14.20
CA PRO A 28 -7.36 6.06 -13.92
C PRO A 28 -7.80 6.05 -12.46
N PRO A 29 -8.19 7.23 -11.91
CA PRO A 29 -8.78 7.29 -10.58
C PRO A 29 -10.06 6.45 -10.52
N ARG A 30 -10.29 5.85 -9.35
CA ARG A 30 -11.51 5.07 -9.10
C ARG A 30 -12.57 5.92 -8.42
N GLY A 31 -13.83 5.60 -8.69
CA GLY A 31 -14.96 6.26 -8.06
C GLY A 31 -15.43 7.50 -8.80
N PRO A 32 -16.57 8.05 -8.36
CA PRO A 32 -17.22 9.17 -9.05
C PRO A 32 -16.47 10.48 -8.91
N GLU A 33 -15.49 10.51 -8.07
CA GLU A 33 -14.82 11.73 -7.65
C GLU A 33 -13.40 11.83 -8.18
N ASN A 34 -13.21 11.75 -9.44
CA ASN A 34 -11.89 11.83 -10.10
C ASN A 34 -11.02 12.99 -9.62
N ARG A 35 -11.56 13.81 -8.73
CA ARG A 35 -10.89 14.97 -8.17
C ARG A 35 -9.79 14.64 -7.18
N ALA A 36 -9.79 13.45 -6.65
CA ALA A 36 -8.89 13.11 -5.56
C ALA A 36 -7.51 12.72 -6.09
N THR A 37 -6.90 13.58 -6.90
CA THR A 37 -5.58 13.33 -7.46
C THR A 37 -4.57 13.03 -6.36
N VAL A 38 -4.62 13.78 -5.26
CA VAL A 38 -3.71 13.55 -4.13
C VAL A 38 -3.91 12.14 -3.55
N ILE A 39 -5.16 11.73 -3.35
CA ILE A 39 -5.47 10.39 -2.85
C ILE A 39 -5.11 9.32 -3.89
N HIS A 40 -5.32 9.62 -5.17
CA HIS A 40 -4.97 8.71 -6.26
C HIS A 40 -3.45 8.44 -6.31
N MET A 41 -2.65 9.40 -5.86
CA MET A 41 -1.19 9.26 -5.77
C MET A 41 -0.74 8.53 -4.50
N ALA A 42 -1.65 8.22 -3.60
CA ALA A 42 -1.35 7.55 -2.35
C ALA A 42 -1.45 6.03 -2.48
N LEU A 43 -0.76 5.34 -1.58
CA LEU A 43 -0.92 3.92 -1.37
C LEU A 43 -1.84 3.67 -0.18
N SER A 44 -2.69 2.65 -0.28
CA SER A 44 -3.52 2.20 0.83
C SER A 44 -2.72 1.30 1.74
N MET A 45 -2.68 1.63 3.03
CA MET A 45 -2.07 0.80 4.06
C MET A 45 -3.01 0.71 5.25
N PHE A 46 -2.78 -0.26 6.11
CA PHE A 46 -3.66 -0.53 7.25
C PHE A 46 -2.86 -0.68 8.53
N GLU A 47 -3.49 -0.34 9.66
CA GLU A 47 -2.87 -0.46 10.98
C GLU A 47 -2.71 -1.92 11.43
N GLU A 48 -3.46 -2.84 10.80
CA GLU A 48 -3.44 -4.26 11.12
C GLU A 48 -3.36 -5.09 9.83
N PRO A 49 -2.84 -6.32 9.90
CA PRO A 49 -2.71 -7.16 8.71
C PRO A 49 -4.04 -7.73 8.21
N GLU A 50 -5.03 -7.91 9.09
CA GLU A 50 -6.29 -8.58 8.74
C GLU A 50 -7.06 -7.90 7.62
N PRO A 51 -7.22 -6.55 7.59
CA PRO A 51 -7.85 -5.90 6.43
C PRO A 51 -7.13 -6.18 5.12
N CYS A 52 -5.82 -6.36 5.15
CA CYS A 52 -5.05 -6.72 3.95
C CYS A 52 -5.42 -8.12 3.46
N TRP A 53 -5.52 -9.08 4.36
CA TRP A 53 -5.93 -10.45 4.00
C TRP A 53 -7.34 -10.49 3.44
N ASN A 54 -8.26 -9.73 4.05
CA ASN A 54 -9.62 -9.62 3.55
C ASN A 54 -9.66 -9.04 2.13
N LEU A 55 -8.82 -8.05 1.87
CA LEU A 55 -8.74 -7.43 0.56
C LEU A 55 -8.16 -8.39 -0.49
N ILE A 56 -7.13 -9.15 -0.13
CA ILE A 56 -6.56 -10.19 -0.99
C ILE A 56 -7.62 -11.22 -1.37
N GLU A 57 -8.38 -11.68 -0.38
CA GLU A 57 -9.45 -12.66 -0.59
C GLU A 57 -10.55 -12.10 -1.50
N ARG A 58 -11.02 -10.89 -1.23
CA ARG A 58 -12.07 -10.26 -2.04
C ARG A 58 -11.66 -10.04 -3.49
N THR A 59 -10.39 -9.77 -3.73
CA THR A 59 -9.88 -9.54 -5.08
C THR A 59 -9.33 -10.81 -5.73
N ARG A 60 -9.43 -11.95 -5.05
CA ARG A 60 -8.92 -13.24 -5.52
C ARG A 60 -7.45 -13.17 -5.92
N GLY A 61 -6.66 -12.47 -5.13
CA GLY A 61 -5.23 -12.33 -5.34
C GLY A 61 -4.82 -11.37 -6.45
N LYS A 62 -5.74 -10.63 -7.04
CA LYS A 62 -5.41 -9.68 -8.13
C LYS A 62 -4.48 -8.56 -7.69
N ILE A 63 -4.54 -8.17 -6.42
CA ILE A 63 -3.69 -7.10 -5.87
C ILE A 63 -2.43 -7.65 -5.21
N GLY A 64 -2.31 -8.97 -5.12
CA GLY A 64 -1.18 -9.63 -4.50
C GLY A 64 -1.61 -10.83 -3.68
N ASP A 65 -0.64 -11.49 -3.08
CA ASP A 65 -0.81 -12.72 -2.32
C ASP A 65 -0.05 -12.69 -0.99
N HIS A 66 0.55 -11.56 -0.67
CA HIS A 66 1.33 -11.37 0.55
C HIS A 66 0.89 -10.11 1.27
N VAL A 67 1.17 -10.05 2.56
CA VAL A 67 1.02 -8.84 3.36
C VAL A 67 2.41 -8.40 3.83
N ALA A 68 2.78 -7.17 3.50
CA ALA A 68 4.03 -6.59 3.94
C ALA A 68 3.79 -5.76 5.20
N GLU A 69 4.65 -5.94 6.20
CA GLU A 69 4.72 -5.05 7.35
C GLU A 69 5.81 -4.02 7.07
N LEU A 70 5.43 -2.75 7.12
CA LEU A 70 6.35 -1.65 6.88
C LEU A 70 6.57 -0.86 8.16
N HIS A 71 7.83 -0.52 8.42
CA HIS A 71 8.19 0.38 9.50
C HIS A 71 8.52 1.73 8.89
N LEU A 72 7.58 2.67 9.00
CA LEU A 72 7.69 3.98 8.37
C LEU A 72 8.15 5.04 9.36
N THR A 73 9.00 5.94 8.89
CA THR A 73 9.41 7.13 9.63
C THR A 73 8.94 8.35 8.84
N PRO A 74 7.80 8.93 9.18
CA PRO A 74 7.33 10.15 8.51
C PRO A 74 8.37 11.26 8.59
N GLY A 75 8.44 12.07 7.53
CA GLY A 75 9.45 13.12 7.43
C GLY A 75 10.65 12.78 6.58
N HIS A 76 10.84 11.52 6.19
CA HIS A 76 11.90 11.09 5.29
C HIS A 76 11.37 10.93 3.86
N GLY A 77 10.63 11.93 3.40
CA GLY A 77 9.96 11.87 2.10
C GLY A 77 8.69 11.05 2.13
N ILE A 78 8.21 10.71 3.32
CA ILE A 78 6.97 9.93 3.52
C ILE A 78 5.95 10.81 4.23
N CYS A 79 4.75 10.89 3.67
CA CYS A 79 3.59 11.53 4.30
C CYS A 79 2.51 10.49 4.51
N VAL A 80 1.80 10.58 5.63
CA VAL A 80 0.71 9.66 5.96
C VAL A 80 -0.50 10.44 6.44
N ALA A 81 -1.69 9.93 6.13
CA ALA A 81 -2.95 10.49 6.61
C ALA A 81 -3.96 9.38 6.83
N LYS A 82 -4.66 9.43 7.96
CA LYS A 82 -5.72 8.48 8.25
C LYS A 82 -6.94 8.82 7.40
N THR A 83 -7.38 7.87 6.57
CA THR A 83 -8.46 8.09 5.61
C THR A 83 -9.32 6.82 5.47
N ALA A 84 -10.50 6.96 4.89
CA ALA A 84 -11.35 5.84 4.47
C ALA A 84 -11.62 4.78 5.56
N GLY A 85 -11.75 5.20 6.81
CA GLY A 85 -12.11 4.31 7.91
C GLY A 85 -11.07 4.23 9.02
N PRO A 86 -11.40 3.53 10.11
CA PRO A 86 -10.60 3.61 11.35
C PRO A 86 -9.22 2.96 11.26
N LEU A 87 -9.03 2.01 10.35
CA LEU A 87 -7.77 1.28 10.26
C LEU A 87 -6.98 1.62 9.00
N HIS A 88 -7.54 2.45 8.13
CA HIS A 88 -6.95 2.76 6.83
C HIS A 88 -6.11 4.03 6.85
N TRP A 89 -4.96 3.97 6.22
CA TRP A 89 -4.06 5.11 6.02
C TRP A 89 -3.73 5.27 4.54
N SER A 90 -3.70 6.52 4.09
CA SER A 90 -3.14 6.88 2.79
C SER A 90 -1.68 7.25 3.01
N VAL A 91 -0.80 6.70 2.19
CA VAL A 91 0.65 6.86 2.33
C VAL A 91 1.23 7.37 1.02
N TRP A 92 1.98 8.45 1.10
CA TRP A 92 2.71 9.04 -0.03
C TRP A 92 4.19 8.89 0.21
N GLY A 93 4.90 8.40 -0.77
CA GLY A 93 6.34 8.25 -0.70
C GLY A 93 6.86 7.65 -2.01
N ARG A 94 8.17 7.79 -2.22
CA ARG A 94 8.78 7.18 -3.39
C ARG A 94 8.75 5.66 -3.24
N PRO A 95 8.44 4.93 -4.32
CA PRO A 95 8.33 3.47 -4.25
C PRO A 95 9.56 2.80 -3.65
N GLU A 96 10.75 3.27 -3.98
CA GLU A 96 12.01 2.71 -3.49
C GLU A 96 12.15 2.87 -1.97
N ILE A 97 11.74 4.02 -1.44
CA ILE A 97 11.79 4.28 0.00
C ILE A 97 10.80 3.39 0.74
N LEU A 98 9.60 3.26 0.20
CA LEU A 98 8.57 2.41 0.80
C LEU A 98 8.97 0.93 0.73
N HIS A 99 9.52 0.51 -0.40
CA HIS A 99 10.03 -0.85 -0.56
C HIS A 99 11.11 -1.19 0.48
N ASP A 100 12.04 -0.25 0.71
CA ASP A 100 13.10 -0.45 1.69
C ASP A 100 12.58 -0.47 3.13
N ALA A 101 11.40 0.07 3.38
CA ALA A 101 10.80 0.08 4.72
C ALA A 101 10.13 -1.25 5.09
N VAL A 102 10.06 -2.21 4.19
CA VAL A 102 9.47 -3.52 4.47
C VAL A 102 10.35 -4.27 5.47
N ALA A 103 9.77 -4.59 6.62
CA ALA A 103 10.45 -5.32 7.68
C ALA A 103 10.10 -6.81 7.68
N LEU A 104 8.91 -7.15 7.21
CA LEU A 104 8.43 -8.53 7.21
C LEU A 104 7.46 -8.72 6.03
N LEU A 105 7.60 -9.83 5.35
CA LEU A 105 6.69 -10.24 4.28
C LEU A 105 6.01 -11.53 4.70
N MET A 106 4.69 -11.49 4.82
CA MET A 106 3.88 -12.63 5.25
C MET A 106 3.20 -13.27 4.04
N PRO A 107 3.50 -14.54 3.73
CA PRO A 107 2.80 -15.27 2.67
C PRO A 107 1.40 -15.66 3.14
N GLU A 108 0.54 -15.86 2.19
CA GLU A 108 -0.80 -16.40 2.43
C GLU A 108 -0.75 -17.81 3.01
#